data_086d5ed1cf3f62c5d1013abcfe807a77
#
_entry.id   086d5ed1cf3f62c5d1013abcfe807a77
#
_cell.length_a   1.000
_cell.length_b   1.000
_cell.length_c   1.000
_cell.angle_alpha   90.00
_cell.angle_beta   90.00
_cell.angle_gamma   90.00
#
_symmetry.space_group_name_H-M   'P 1'
#
loop_
_entity.id
_entity.type
_entity.pdbx_description
1 polymer ?
#
loop_
_entity_poly.entity_id
_entity_poly.type
_entity_poly.pdbx_seq_one_letter_code
_entity_poly.pdbx_strand_id
1 'polypeptide(L)' 'MNKENTIAELLEMLNAEIQNPKDSVHKIVLQTTIDNINKLLIWKDN' A
#
# COMPACT_ATOMS: atom_id res chain seq x y z
N MET A 1 -13.94 2.26 14.08
CA MET A 1 -12.76 1.89 13.28
C MET A 1 -11.77 3.03 13.27
N ASN A 2 -10.54 2.82 13.68
CA ASN A 2 -9.59 3.93 13.69
C ASN A 2 -8.78 3.97 12.38
N LYS A 3 -8.09 5.08 12.17
CA LYS A 3 -7.37 5.34 10.92
C LYS A 3 -6.25 4.32 10.67
N GLU A 4 -5.60 3.89 11.74
CA GLU A 4 -4.48 2.95 11.63
C GLU A 4 -4.94 1.60 11.10
N ASN A 5 -6.09 1.12 11.56
CA ASN A 5 -6.63 -0.13 11.07
C ASN A 5 -7.04 -0.03 9.61
N THR A 6 -7.58 1.11 9.22
CA THR A 6 -7.97 1.34 7.82
C THR A 6 -6.76 1.31 6.90
N ILE A 7 -5.66 1.94 7.32
CA ILE A 7 -4.43 1.95 6.53
C ILE A 7 -3.84 0.54 6.44
N ALA A 8 -3.84 -0.19 7.55
CA ALA A 8 -3.33 -1.56 7.57
C ALA A 8 -4.12 -2.45 6.62
N GLU A 9 -5.44 -2.33 6.63
CA GLU A 9 -6.30 -3.09 5.72
C GLU A 9 -6.01 -2.73 4.27
N LEU A 10 -5.84 -1.46 3.98
CA LEU A 10 -5.51 -1.01 2.63
C LEU A 10 -4.19 -1.61 2.16
N LEU A 11 -3.17 -1.60 3.01
CA LEU A 11 -1.88 -2.19 2.67
C LEU A 11 -1.99 -3.69 2.41
N GLU A 12 -2.80 -4.39 3.18
CA GLU A 12 -3.03 -5.82 2.95
C GLU A 12 -3.67 -6.07 1.59
N MET A 13 -4.65 -5.24 1.23
CA MET A 13 -5.30 -5.35 -0.06
C MET A 13 -4.32 -5.10 -1.20
N LEU A 14 -3.50 -4.05 -1.07
CA LEU A 14 -2.50 -3.72 -2.08
C LEU A 14 -1.45 -4.81 -2.21
N ASN A 15 -0.99 -5.37 -1.09
CA ASN A 15 -0.03 -6.45 -1.12
C ASN A 15 -0.60 -7.71 -1.77
N ALA A 16 -1.88 -8.00 -1.54
CA ALA A 16 -2.54 -9.13 -2.18
C ALA A 16 -2.62 -8.92 -3.70
N GLU A 17 -2.96 -7.69 -4.12
CA GLU A 17 -3.04 -7.37 -5.55
C GLU A 17 -1.68 -7.48 -6.23
N ILE A 18 -0.61 -7.05 -5.56
CA ILE A 18 0.72 -7.07 -6.17
C ILE A 18 1.27 -8.49 -6.32
N GLN A 19 0.72 -9.45 -5.59
CA GLN A 19 1.09 -10.86 -5.76
C GLN A 19 0.61 -11.40 -7.09
N ASN A 20 -0.45 -10.82 -7.65
CA ASN A 20 -1.03 -11.27 -8.91
C ASN A 20 -1.50 -10.08 -9.73
N PRO A 21 -0.56 -9.23 -10.20
CA PRO A 21 -0.93 -8.04 -10.97
C PRO A 21 -1.41 -8.40 -12.36
N LYS A 22 -2.24 -7.52 -12.93
CA LYS A 22 -2.78 -7.73 -14.27
C LYS A 22 -1.70 -7.61 -15.34
N ASP A 23 -0.78 -6.67 -15.16
CA ASP A 23 0.32 -6.47 -16.09
C ASP A 23 1.46 -5.73 -15.39
N SER A 24 2.54 -5.45 -16.13
CA SER A 24 3.72 -4.80 -15.58
C SER A 24 3.43 -3.38 -15.10
N VAL A 25 2.62 -2.64 -15.85
CA VAL A 25 2.25 -1.27 -15.46
C VAL A 25 1.44 -1.29 -14.18
N HIS A 26 0.48 -2.20 -14.07
CA HIS A 26 -0.32 -2.35 -12.86
C HIS A 26 0.55 -2.65 -11.64
N LYS A 27 1.54 -3.52 -11.81
CA LYS A 27 2.48 -3.85 -10.75
C LYS A 27 3.26 -2.62 -10.28
N ILE A 28 3.74 -1.80 -11.23
CA ILE A 28 4.49 -0.60 -10.90
C ILE A 28 3.61 0.38 -10.14
N VAL A 29 2.37 0.59 -10.56
CA VAL A 29 1.43 1.47 -9.88
C VAL A 29 1.17 0.99 -8.46
N LEU A 30 0.94 -0.31 -8.28
CA LEU A 30 0.71 -0.88 -6.96
C LEU A 30 1.93 -0.70 -6.06
N GLN A 31 3.12 -0.97 -6.57
CA GLN A 31 4.34 -0.83 -5.79
C GLN A 31 4.56 0.62 -5.37
N THR A 32 4.36 1.55 -6.29
CA THR A 32 4.49 2.98 -5.99
C THR A 32 3.51 3.41 -4.93
N THR A 33 2.26 2.95 -5.01
CA THR A 33 1.23 3.27 -4.03
C THR A 33 1.62 2.74 -2.65
N ILE A 34 2.08 1.49 -2.58
CA ILE A 34 2.52 0.89 -1.32
C ILE A 34 3.68 1.68 -0.71
N ASP A 35 4.65 2.04 -1.53
CA ASP A 35 5.81 2.81 -1.07
C ASP A 35 5.40 4.16 -0.53
N ASN A 36 4.45 4.84 -1.19
CA ASN A 36 3.97 6.14 -0.75
C ASN A 36 3.24 6.03 0.60
N ILE A 37 2.43 5.00 0.77
CA ILE A 37 1.74 4.79 2.04
C ILE A 37 2.74 4.52 3.16
N ASN A 38 3.76 3.71 2.89
CA ASN A 38 4.79 3.40 3.87
C ASN A 38 5.57 4.66 4.27
N LYS A 39 5.87 5.53 3.32
CA LYS A 39 6.53 6.80 3.60
C LYS A 39 5.70 7.68 4.52
N LEU A 40 4.40 7.74 4.28
CA LEU A 40 3.50 8.52 5.11
C LEU A 40 3.45 7.98 6.54
N LEU A 41 3.46 6.66 6.71
CA LEU A 41 3.47 6.05 8.04
C LEU A 41 4.75 6.39 8.80
N ILE A 42 5.91 6.32 8.12
CA ILE A 42 7.18 6.68 8.72
C ILE A 42 7.21 8.15 9.10
N TRP A 43 6.68 8.99 8.24
CA TRP A 43 6.60 10.43 8.47
C TRP A 43 5.79 10.76 9.71
N LYS A 44 4.71 10.03 9.90
CA LYS A 44 3.82 10.26 11.03
C LYS A 44 4.47 9.92 12.36
N ASP A 45 5.39 8.94 12.36
CA ASP A 45 6.06 8.50 13.58
C ASP A 45 7.13 9.50 14.04
N ASN A 46 7.54 10.40 13.19
CA ASN A 46 8.46 11.45 13.55
C ASN A 46 7.71 12.70 13.97
#